data_df952acf97343925540f8b4bee3263ad
#
_entry.id   df952acf97343925540f8b4bee3263ad
#
_cell.length_a   1.000
_cell.length_b   1.000
_cell.length_c   1.000
_cell.angle_alpha   90.00
_cell.angle_beta   90.00
_cell.angle_gamma   90.00
#
_symmetry.space_group_name_H-M   'P 1'
#
loop_
_entity.id
_entity.type
_entity.pdbx_description
1 polymer ?
#
loop_
_entity_poly.entity_id
_entity_poly.type
_entity_poly.pdbx_seq_one_letter_code
_entity_poly.pdbx_strand_id
1 'polypeptide(L)'
;MASALDIIRKQEQNYINGTTQISEYVSFSPKDNIDKIEAYLNSKHISGETDSLGREKPFFNIVTANANVWYRATDIDRANIRIKRTKSSSHVTAIFADAKSKEWMRKANFGKFLNKWGRTLSDYGSAVSKHVEIDGELISKVVPWNRLIVDAIDFYDNPIIEKNYYTPSQLRKNKLFDQVVVESLISDSLQACETIGKQNQDSNNAEYIEVYELHGEFEKELLTGKESDLDTYVQQVHICSFTCAEETGEYNDYTLYSGREKNPY
;
A
#
# COMPACT_ATOMS: atom_id res chain seq x y z
N MET A 1 -5.86 -15.19 -22.11
CA MET A 1 -4.85 -15.26 -21.03
C MET A 1 -5.20 -14.20 -20.02
N ALA A 2 -5.21 -14.53 -18.74
CA ALA A 2 -5.44 -13.52 -17.71
C ALA A 2 -4.19 -12.62 -17.65
N SER A 3 -4.36 -11.31 -17.80
CA SER A 3 -3.27 -10.34 -17.69
C SER A 3 -3.10 -9.92 -16.22
N ALA A 4 -2.00 -9.26 -15.89
CA ALA A 4 -1.81 -8.66 -14.56
C ALA A 4 -2.98 -7.71 -14.21
N LEU A 5 -3.53 -7.02 -15.19
CA LEU A 5 -4.72 -6.19 -15.06
C LEU A 5 -5.95 -6.99 -14.63
N ASP A 6 -6.15 -8.20 -15.15
CA ASP A 6 -7.29 -9.04 -14.78
C ASP A 6 -7.19 -9.50 -13.33
N ILE A 7 -5.96 -9.82 -12.85
CA ILE A 7 -5.71 -10.16 -11.45
C ILE A 7 -6.04 -8.96 -10.55
N ILE A 8 -5.52 -7.78 -10.89
CA ILE A 8 -5.74 -6.55 -10.13
C ILE A 8 -7.23 -6.23 -10.06
N ARG A 9 -7.92 -6.23 -11.19
CA ARG A 9 -9.36 -5.93 -11.26
C ARG A 9 -10.19 -6.93 -10.48
N LYS A 10 -9.87 -8.21 -10.59
CA LYS A 10 -10.57 -9.26 -9.85
C LYS A 10 -10.38 -9.08 -8.34
N GLN A 11 -9.16 -8.84 -7.88
CA GLN A 11 -8.90 -8.60 -6.46
C GLN A 11 -9.51 -7.29 -5.99
N GLU A 12 -9.45 -6.22 -6.77
CA GLU A 12 -10.06 -4.94 -6.44
C GLU A 12 -11.58 -5.05 -6.33
N GLN A 13 -12.22 -5.76 -7.26
CA GLN A 13 -13.66 -6.04 -7.18
C GLN A 13 -14.02 -6.88 -5.94
N ASN A 14 -13.23 -7.89 -5.63
CA ASN A 14 -13.43 -8.68 -4.42
C ASN A 14 -13.23 -7.84 -3.16
N TYR A 15 -12.26 -6.96 -3.14
CA TYR A 15 -11.97 -6.06 -2.03
C TYR A 15 -13.08 -5.02 -1.82
N ILE A 16 -13.63 -4.46 -2.91
CA ILE A 16 -14.69 -3.45 -2.86
C ILE A 16 -16.04 -4.08 -2.55
N ASN A 17 -16.37 -5.19 -3.23
CA ASN A 17 -17.68 -5.82 -3.17
C ASN A 17 -17.74 -7.03 -2.23
N GLY A 18 -16.57 -7.52 -1.82
CA GLY A 18 -16.47 -8.71 -0.97
C GLY A 18 -16.96 -8.39 0.44
N THR A 19 -18.08 -9.00 0.79
CA THR A 19 -18.56 -9.03 2.17
C THR A 19 -18.20 -10.38 2.76
N THR A 20 -17.29 -10.38 3.72
CA THR A 20 -17.03 -11.59 4.51
C THR A 20 -18.02 -11.64 5.66
N GLN A 21 -18.80 -12.68 5.71
CA GLN A 21 -19.75 -12.89 6.80
C GLN A 21 -19.01 -13.50 8.00
N ILE A 22 -18.78 -12.69 9.03
CA ILE A 22 -18.09 -13.12 10.24
C ILE A 22 -19.05 -13.88 11.18
N SER A 23 -20.35 -13.50 11.16
CA SER A 23 -21.40 -14.16 11.91
C SER A 23 -22.73 -13.97 11.20
N GLU A 24 -23.79 -14.63 11.70
CA GLU A 24 -25.13 -14.52 11.14
C GLU A 24 -25.64 -13.06 11.02
N TYR A 25 -25.09 -12.14 11.83
CA TYR A 25 -25.53 -10.75 11.89
C TYR A 25 -24.46 -9.73 11.49
N VAL A 26 -23.20 -10.15 11.27
CA VAL A 26 -22.08 -9.24 11.02
C VAL A 26 -21.41 -9.59 9.70
N SER A 27 -21.54 -8.70 8.74
CA SER A 27 -20.78 -8.72 7.50
C SER A 27 -19.62 -7.70 7.58
N PHE A 28 -18.45 -8.10 7.10
CA PHE A 28 -17.26 -7.28 7.07
C PHE A 28 -16.89 -6.93 5.62
N SER A 29 -16.81 -5.65 5.31
CA SER A 29 -16.23 -5.15 4.07
C SER A 29 -14.99 -4.33 4.41
N PRO A 30 -13.77 -4.76 4.02
CA PRO A 30 -12.53 -4.06 4.33
C PRO A 30 -12.54 -2.63 3.82
N LYS A 31 -12.93 -2.44 2.56
CA LYS A 31 -12.96 -1.11 1.91
C LYS A 31 -13.92 -0.17 2.62
N ASP A 32 -15.16 -0.61 2.85
CA ASP A 32 -16.17 0.18 3.55
C ASP A 32 -15.73 0.61 4.96
N ASN A 33 -15.06 -0.29 5.68
CA ASN A 33 -14.58 0.03 7.02
C ASN A 33 -13.45 1.05 7.00
N ILE A 34 -12.52 0.94 6.06
CA ILE A 34 -11.44 1.93 5.90
C ILE A 34 -12.04 3.29 5.56
N ASP A 35 -12.97 3.36 4.62
CA ASP A 35 -13.61 4.62 4.21
C ASP A 35 -14.40 5.26 5.36
N LYS A 36 -15.09 4.45 6.18
CA LYS A 36 -15.78 4.92 7.40
C LYS A 36 -14.81 5.47 8.43
N ILE A 37 -13.70 4.76 8.68
CA ILE A 37 -12.66 5.20 9.62
C ILE A 37 -12.07 6.52 9.13
N GLU A 38 -11.71 6.63 7.85
CA GLU A 38 -11.18 7.87 7.29
C GLU A 38 -12.17 9.03 7.34
N ALA A 39 -13.44 8.78 7.08
CA ALA A 39 -14.49 9.80 7.24
C ALA A 39 -14.56 10.32 8.67
N TYR A 40 -14.61 9.44 9.66
CA TYR A 40 -14.65 9.83 11.06
C TYR A 40 -13.38 10.54 11.53
N LEU A 41 -12.21 10.07 11.14
CA LEU A 41 -10.93 10.73 11.46
C LEU A 41 -10.83 12.14 10.85
N ASN A 42 -11.43 12.33 9.68
CA ASN A 42 -11.50 13.62 8.98
C ASN A 42 -12.73 14.47 9.37
N SER A 43 -13.45 14.08 10.41
CA SER A 43 -14.63 14.80 10.89
C SER A 43 -15.76 14.94 9.86
N LYS A 44 -15.93 13.93 9.01
CA LYS A 44 -16.97 13.87 7.99
C LYS A 44 -18.07 12.90 8.40
N HIS A 45 -19.32 13.27 8.13
CA HIS A 45 -20.45 12.37 8.33
C HIS A 45 -20.55 11.34 7.20
N ILE A 46 -20.71 10.07 7.54
CA ILE A 46 -20.93 8.98 6.58
C ILE A 46 -22.27 9.14 5.85
N SER A 47 -23.27 9.62 6.56
CA SER A 47 -24.65 9.81 6.06
C SER A 47 -24.90 11.18 5.41
N GLY A 48 -23.83 11.89 5.02
CA GLY A 48 -23.92 13.26 4.48
C GLY A 48 -23.93 14.34 5.56
N GLU A 49 -23.53 15.55 5.18
CA GLU A 49 -23.33 16.70 6.08
C GLU A 49 -24.63 17.39 6.49
N THR A 50 -25.73 17.14 5.76
CA THR A 50 -27.04 17.75 6.02
C THR A 50 -28.08 16.72 6.47
N ASP A 51 -29.04 17.17 7.29
CA ASP A 51 -30.21 16.39 7.67
C ASP A 51 -31.31 16.41 6.57
N SER A 52 -32.42 15.69 6.80
CA SER A 52 -33.55 15.66 5.87
C SER A 52 -34.23 17.02 5.62
N LEU A 53 -33.93 18.02 6.45
CA LEU A 53 -34.42 19.38 6.32
C LEU A 53 -33.39 20.35 5.76
N GLY A 54 -32.24 19.84 5.29
CA GLY A 54 -31.15 20.65 4.69
C GLY A 54 -30.31 21.42 5.72
N ARG A 55 -30.40 21.12 7.02
CA ARG A 55 -29.60 21.75 8.07
C ARG A 55 -28.30 20.99 8.25
N GLU A 56 -27.21 21.70 8.52
CA GLU A 56 -25.92 21.08 8.85
C GLU A 56 -25.99 20.24 10.13
N LYS A 57 -25.50 19.02 10.06
CA LYS A 57 -25.40 18.13 11.23
C LYS A 57 -24.20 18.51 12.08
N PRO A 58 -24.32 18.68 13.40
CA PRO A 58 -23.17 18.90 14.26
C PRO A 58 -22.28 17.65 14.27
N PHE A 59 -20.98 17.82 14.12
CA PHE A 59 -20.00 16.75 14.22
C PHE A 59 -19.24 16.83 15.54
N PHE A 60 -19.33 15.78 16.32
CA PHE A 60 -18.58 15.65 17.58
C PHE A 60 -17.37 14.75 17.34
N ASN A 61 -16.17 15.31 17.35
CA ASN A 61 -14.93 14.60 17.01
C ASN A 61 -14.41 13.71 18.16
N ILE A 62 -15.26 12.82 18.67
CA ILE A 62 -14.93 11.89 19.76
C ILE A 62 -13.94 10.82 19.28
N VAL A 63 -14.08 10.35 18.03
CA VAL A 63 -13.25 9.30 17.47
C VAL A 63 -11.79 9.75 17.39
N THR A 64 -11.55 10.94 16.84
CA THR A 64 -10.19 11.50 16.74
C THR A 64 -9.58 11.79 18.11
N ALA A 65 -10.40 12.25 19.07
CA ALA A 65 -9.95 12.45 20.44
C ALA A 65 -9.49 11.14 21.08
N ASN A 66 -10.28 10.07 20.94
CA ASN A 66 -9.91 8.75 21.45
C ASN A 66 -8.69 8.18 20.73
N ALA A 67 -8.60 8.27 19.41
CA ALA A 67 -7.42 7.82 18.64
C ALA A 67 -6.14 8.55 19.11
N ASN A 68 -6.24 9.85 19.41
CA ASN A 68 -5.11 10.61 19.95
C ASN A 68 -4.69 10.16 21.36
N VAL A 69 -5.65 9.78 22.21
CA VAL A 69 -5.34 9.22 23.54
C VAL A 69 -4.63 7.88 23.40
N TRP A 70 -5.14 6.98 22.55
CA TRP A 70 -4.52 5.70 22.29
C TRP A 70 -3.12 5.84 21.69
N TYR A 71 -2.94 6.73 20.71
CA TYR A 71 -1.63 7.00 20.12
C TYR A 71 -0.61 7.43 21.16
N ARG A 72 -0.99 8.34 22.08
CA ARG A 72 -0.09 8.79 23.15
C ARG A 72 0.21 7.68 24.17
N ALA A 73 -0.76 6.82 24.46
CA ALA A 73 -0.57 5.71 25.39
C ALA A 73 0.33 4.59 24.82
N THR A 74 0.35 4.44 23.50
CA THR A 74 1.12 3.39 22.79
C THR A 74 2.42 3.91 22.16
N ASP A 75 2.82 5.15 22.44
CA ASP A 75 4.04 5.73 21.89
C ASP A 75 5.29 4.98 22.36
N ILE A 76 6.05 4.48 21.40
CA ILE A 76 7.27 3.70 21.63
C ILE A 76 8.47 4.57 21.27
N ASP A 77 9.22 4.99 22.29
CA ASP A 77 10.49 5.66 22.06
C ASP A 77 11.58 4.64 21.66
N ARG A 78 12.25 4.88 20.52
CA ARG A 78 13.41 4.08 20.08
C ARG A 78 14.51 4.00 21.13
N ALA A 79 14.62 4.98 22.02
CA ALA A 79 15.61 4.97 23.11
C ALA A 79 15.38 3.82 24.12
N ASN A 80 14.14 3.32 24.19
CA ASN A 80 13.76 2.22 25.08
C ASN A 80 14.02 0.85 24.45
N ILE A 81 14.28 0.78 23.13
CA ILE A 81 14.59 -0.46 22.44
C ILE A 81 16.05 -0.83 22.70
N ARG A 82 16.27 -1.98 23.37
CA ARG A 82 17.60 -2.45 23.74
C ARG A 82 17.78 -3.92 23.50
N ILE A 83 18.96 -4.29 23.01
CA ILE A 83 19.36 -5.68 22.86
C ILE A 83 20.00 -6.14 24.17
N LYS A 84 19.40 -7.15 24.78
CA LYS A 84 19.88 -7.77 26.01
C LYS A 84 20.44 -9.17 25.73
N ARG A 85 21.47 -9.54 26.48
CA ARG A 85 22.01 -10.93 26.44
C ARG A 85 21.06 -11.89 27.11
N THR A 86 21.02 -13.12 26.62
CA THR A 86 20.38 -14.28 27.28
C THR A 86 21.38 -15.15 27.99
N LYS A 87 22.66 -15.18 27.53
CA LYS A 87 23.74 -15.99 28.11
C LYS A 87 24.86 -15.10 28.60
N SER A 88 25.51 -15.49 29.72
CA SER A 88 26.58 -14.74 30.34
C SER A 88 27.82 -14.54 29.43
N SER A 89 28.14 -15.56 28.60
CA SER A 89 29.28 -15.54 27.66
C SER A 89 29.11 -14.55 26.50
N SER A 90 27.91 -14.00 26.25
CA SER A 90 27.63 -13.13 25.11
C SER A 90 27.54 -11.64 25.48
N HIS A 91 28.16 -11.22 26.59
CA HIS A 91 28.06 -9.84 27.09
C HIS A 91 28.61 -8.81 26.11
N VAL A 92 29.82 -9.03 25.62
CA VAL A 92 30.48 -8.12 24.66
C VAL A 92 29.71 -8.04 23.35
N THR A 93 29.28 -9.20 22.84
CA THR A 93 28.47 -9.27 21.61
C THR A 93 27.16 -8.50 21.74
N ALA A 94 26.49 -8.56 22.90
CA ALA A 94 25.25 -7.84 23.13
C ALA A 94 25.46 -6.32 23.15
N ILE A 95 26.60 -5.83 23.70
CA ILE A 95 26.93 -4.39 23.68
C ILE A 95 27.15 -3.92 22.24
N PHE A 96 27.93 -4.65 21.45
CA PHE A 96 28.15 -4.30 20.05
C PHE A 96 26.87 -4.36 19.23
N ALA A 97 26.02 -5.37 19.43
CA ALA A 97 24.75 -5.51 18.76
C ALA A 97 23.79 -4.34 19.11
N ASP A 98 23.74 -3.94 20.39
CA ASP A 98 22.92 -2.79 20.82
C ASP A 98 23.42 -1.47 20.19
N ALA A 99 24.74 -1.26 20.17
CA ALA A 99 25.33 -0.10 19.53
C ALA A 99 25.05 -0.05 18.02
N LYS A 100 25.20 -1.17 17.33
CA LYS A 100 24.94 -1.31 15.89
C LYS A 100 23.45 -1.12 15.56
N SER A 101 22.57 -1.69 16.37
CA SER A 101 21.12 -1.51 16.25
C SER A 101 20.72 -0.04 16.39
N LYS A 102 21.30 0.69 17.35
CA LYS A 102 21.04 2.14 17.52
C LYS A 102 21.54 2.96 16.34
N GLU A 103 22.72 2.62 15.80
CA GLU A 103 23.25 3.26 14.61
C GLU A 103 22.31 3.04 13.41
N TRP A 104 21.88 1.81 13.19
CA TRP A 104 20.91 1.46 12.13
C TRP A 104 19.58 2.20 12.33
N MET A 105 18.99 2.18 13.53
CA MET A 105 17.74 2.89 13.82
C MET A 105 17.82 4.38 13.53
N ARG A 106 18.99 4.99 13.74
CA ARG A 106 19.24 6.40 13.42
C ARG A 106 19.31 6.62 11.91
N LYS A 107 20.08 5.80 11.17
CA LYS A 107 20.25 5.89 9.71
C LYS A 107 18.94 5.61 8.98
N ALA A 108 18.21 4.57 9.36
CA ALA A 108 16.94 4.20 8.80
C ALA A 108 15.75 5.10 9.20
N ASN A 109 15.98 6.15 9.99
CA ASN A 109 14.91 7.00 10.55
C ASN A 109 13.80 6.20 11.25
N PHE A 110 14.17 5.14 11.97
CA PHE A 110 13.26 4.20 12.58
C PHE A 110 12.27 4.84 13.56
N GLY A 111 12.63 5.97 14.20
CA GLY A 111 11.69 6.73 15.01
C GLY A 111 10.51 7.29 14.22
N LYS A 112 10.73 7.75 12.98
CA LYS A 112 9.64 8.19 12.10
C LYS A 112 8.73 7.04 11.69
N PHE A 113 9.31 5.85 11.48
CA PHE A 113 8.55 4.63 11.23
C PHE A 113 7.67 4.28 12.43
N LEU A 114 8.21 4.23 13.65
CA LEU A 114 7.46 3.93 14.88
C LEU A 114 6.30 4.90 15.10
N ASN A 115 6.51 6.20 14.90
CA ASN A 115 5.45 7.20 15.04
C ASN A 115 4.32 6.97 14.03
N LYS A 116 4.66 6.70 12.77
CA LYS A 116 3.66 6.36 11.75
C LYS A 116 2.94 5.05 12.06
N TRP A 117 3.70 4.04 12.47
CA TRP A 117 3.17 2.73 12.82
C TRP A 117 2.19 2.82 14.01
N GLY A 118 2.60 3.50 15.09
CA GLY A 118 1.74 3.73 16.26
C GLY A 118 0.49 4.55 15.90
N ARG A 119 0.63 5.56 15.03
CA ARG A 119 -0.51 6.34 14.55
C ARG A 119 -1.48 5.48 13.76
N THR A 120 -1.01 4.72 12.79
CA THR A 120 -1.85 3.83 11.96
C THR A 120 -2.52 2.76 12.83
N LEU A 121 -1.80 2.19 13.80
CA LEU A 121 -2.36 1.24 14.75
C LEU A 121 -3.49 1.85 15.59
N SER A 122 -3.33 3.09 16.03
CA SER A 122 -4.36 3.80 16.81
C SER A 122 -5.58 4.18 15.97
N ASP A 123 -5.37 4.51 14.70
CA ASP A 123 -6.45 4.94 13.80
C ASP A 123 -7.27 3.75 13.25
N TYR A 124 -6.61 2.64 12.89
CA TYR A 124 -7.23 1.50 12.19
C TYR A 124 -7.28 0.21 13.02
N GLY A 125 -6.66 0.18 14.20
CA GLY A 125 -6.53 -1.04 15.00
C GLY A 125 -5.50 -2.04 14.48
N SER A 126 -4.92 -1.78 13.31
CA SER A 126 -3.87 -2.60 12.68
C SER A 126 -2.96 -1.73 11.81
N ALA A 127 -1.74 -2.19 11.56
CA ALA A 127 -0.79 -1.48 10.73
C ALA A 127 0.03 -2.48 9.91
N VAL A 128 0.17 -2.20 8.62
CA VAL A 128 0.99 -2.98 7.70
C VAL A 128 2.33 -2.28 7.51
N SER A 129 3.41 -3.05 7.65
CA SER A 129 4.76 -2.56 7.45
C SER A 129 5.42 -3.28 6.29
N LYS A 130 6.13 -2.52 5.46
CA LYS A 130 6.93 -3.01 4.34
C LYS A 130 8.41 -2.78 4.64
N HIS A 131 9.22 -3.81 4.44
CA HIS A 131 10.65 -3.75 4.61
C HIS A 131 11.32 -3.75 3.24
N VAL A 132 12.05 -2.69 2.94
CA VAL A 132 12.74 -2.52 1.64
C VAL A 132 14.21 -2.22 1.86
N GLU A 133 15.05 -2.71 0.98
CA GLU A 133 16.46 -2.36 0.93
C GLU A 133 16.65 -1.18 -0.02
N ILE A 134 17.24 -0.10 0.50
CA ILE A 134 17.58 1.10 -0.28
C ILE A 134 19.04 1.44 0.01
N ASP A 135 19.86 1.48 -1.01
CA ASP A 135 21.31 1.78 -0.92
C ASP A 135 22.05 0.88 0.09
N GLY A 136 21.67 -0.39 0.19
CA GLY A 136 22.27 -1.37 1.12
C GLY A 136 21.82 -1.24 2.58
N GLU A 137 20.85 -0.38 2.86
CA GLU A 137 20.27 -0.22 4.19
C GLU A 137 18.82 -0.71 4.21
N LEU A 138 18.47 -1.52 5.21
CA LEU A 138 17.10 -1.98 5.41
C LEU A 138 16.26 -0.84 6.01
N ILE A 139 15.21 -0.46 5.29
CA ILE A 139 14.29 0.61 5.70
C ILE A 139 12.90 0.03 5.90
N SER A 140 12.30 0.35 7.04
CA SER A 140 10.91 -0.03 7.33
C SER A 140 9.99 1.14 7.00
N LYS A 141 8.89 0.85 6.28
CA LYS A 141 7.86 1.82 5.91
C LYS A 141 6.50 1.31 6.34
N VAL A 142 5.64 2.21 6.77
CA VAL A 142 4.22 1.89 7.00
C VAL A 142 3.48 2.13 5.70
N VAL A 143 2.70 1.15 5.28
CA VAL A 143 1.85 1.24 4.09
C VAL A 143 0.46 1.69 4.51
N PRO A 144 -0.07 2.78 3.93
CA PRO A 144 -1.41 3.25 4.23
C PRO A 144 -2.48 2.25 3.76
N TRP A 145 -3.49 2.00 4.57
CA TRP A 145 -4.57 1.06 4.26
C TRP A 145 -5.34 1.41 2.99
N ASN A 146 -5.51 2.69 2.69
CA ASN A 146 -6.19 3.16 1.47
C ASN A 146 -5.43 2.89 0.17
N ARG A 147 -4.17 2.44 0.28
CA ARG A 147 -3.33 2.05 -0.86
C ARG A 147 -3.16 0.54 -1.00
N LEU A 148 -3.71 -0.23 -0.07
CA LEU A 148 -3.60 -1.69 -0.08
C LEU A 148 -4.89 -2.32 -0.57
N ILE A 149 -4.74 -3.30 -1.46
CA ILE A 149 -5.78 -4.23 -1.87
C ILE A 149 -5.31 -5.59 -1.37
N VAL A 150 -6.01 -6.12 -0.37
CA VAL A 150 -5.66 -7.37 0.30
C VAL A 150 -6.90 -8.22 0.46
N ASP A 151 -6.71 -9.52 0.59
CA ASP A 151 -7.83 -10.41 0.94
C ASP A 151 -8.23 -10.18 2.41
N ALA A 152 -9.54 -10.16 2.66
CA ALA A 152 -10.08 -9.92 4.00
C ALA A 152 -9.93 -11.13 4.94
N ILE A 153 -9.82 -12.34 4.37
CA ILE A 153 -9.78 -13.60 5.12
C ILE A 153 -8.34 -14.02 5.36
N ASP A 154 -7.52 -13.96 4.31
CA ASP A 154 -6.15 -14.42 4.36
C ASP A 154 -5.19 -13.37 3.80
N PHE A 155 -4.52 -12.68 4.73
CA PHE A 155 -3.55 -11.64 4.37
C PHE A 155 -2.24 -12.22 3.84
N TYR A 156 -1.84 -13.45 4.26
CA TYR A 156 -0.50 -13.97 4.00
C TYR A 156 -0.43 -14.85 2.76
N ASP A 157 -1.45 -15.63 2.47
CA ASP A 157 -1.43 -16.60 1.39
C ASP A 157 -1.93 -16.01 0.07
N ASN A 158 -2.69 -14.91 0.13
CA ASN A 158 -3.15 -14.20 -1.06
C ASN A 158 -2.21 -13.06 -1.46
N PRO A 159 -2.15 -12.74 -2.76
CA PRO A 159 -1.35 -11.63 -3.25
C PRO A 159 -1.74 -10.28 -2.61
N ILE A 160 -0.74 -9.49 -2.25
CA ILE A 160 -0.89 -8.12 -1.75
C ILE A 160 -0.62 -7.17 -2.90
N ILE A 161 -1.55 -6.24 -3.14
CA ILE A 161 -1.40 -5.20 -4.15
C ILE A 161 -1.29 -3.85 -3.46
N GLU A 162 -0.22 -3.13 -3.72
CA GLU A 162 -0.02 -1.75 -3.27
C GLU A 162 -0.19 -0.79 -4.44
N LYS A 163 -1.08 0.20 -4.28
CA LYS A 163 -1.24 1.31 -5.23
C LYS A 163 -0.27 2.42 -4.89
N ASN A 164 0.63 2.73 -5.79
CA ASN A 164 1.59 3.81 -5.65
C ASN A 164 1.35 4.89 -6.70
N TYR A 165 1.60 6.14 -6.33
CA TYR A 165 1.46 7.30 -7.20
C TYR A 165 2.83 7.94 -7.39
N TYR A 166 3.33 7.93 -8.61
CA TYR A 166 4.64 8.47 -8.96
C TYR A 166 4.52 9.64 -9.93
N THR A 167 5.35 10.64 -9.71
CA THR A 167 5.57 11.66 -10.74
C THR A 167 6.45 11.09 -11.85
N PRO A 168 6.38 11.60 -13.10
CA PRO A 168 7.27 11.16 -14.18
C PRO A 168 8.75 11.21 -13.82
N SER A 169 9.16 12.22 -13.05
CA SER A 169 10.54 12.35 -12.59
C SER A 169 10.96 11.26 -11.59
N GLN A 170 10.03 10.78 -10.76
CA GLN A 170 10.30 9.69 -9.83
C GLN A 170 10.43 8.35 -10.55
N LEU A 171 9.60 8.10 -11.57
CA LEU A 171 9.70 6.91 -12.40
C LEU A 171 11.06 6.83 -13.12
N ARG A 172 11.50 7.94 -13.73
CA ARG A 172 12.81 8.02 -14.41
C ARG A 172 14.01 7.82 -13.47
N LYS A 173 13.88 8.22 -12.20
CA LYS A 173 14.96 8.05 -11.20
C LYS A 173 15.07 6.63 -10.67
N ASN A 174 14.03 5.84 -10.78
CA ASN A 174 14.04 4.48 -10.26
C ASN A 174 14.82 3.57 -11.22
N LYS A 175 16.01 3.13 -10.79
CA LYS A 175 16.90 2.28 -11.57
C LYS A 175 16.41 0.83 -11.74
N LEU A 176 15.43 0.41 -10.93
CA LEU A 176 14.86 -0.94 -11.05
C LEU A 176 13.87 -1.03 -12.22
N PHE A 177 13.31 0.08 -12.65
CA PHE A 177 12.31 0.11 -13.71
C PHE A 177 12.96 0.09 -15.09
N ASP A 178 12.32 -0.61 -16.04
CA ASP A 178 12.71 -0.56 -17.43
C ASP A 178 12.45 0.84 -18.01
N GLN A 179 13.53 1.55 -18.33
CA GLN A 179 13.45 2.95 -18.76
C GLN A 179 12.75 3.11 -20.10
N VAL A 180 12.79 2.10 -20.97
CA VAL A 180 12.08 2.16 -22.27
C VAL A 180 10.58 2.11 -22.04
N VAL A 181 10.13 1.21 -21.15
CA VAL A 181 8.72 1.08 -20.78
C VAL A 181 8.25 2.34 -20.02
N VAL A 182 9.09 2.89 -19.13
CA VAL A 182 8.79 4.13 -18.39
C VAL A 182 8.54 5.30 -19.33
N GLU A 183 9.39 5.50 -20.36
CA GLU A 183 9.19 6.60 -21.31
C GLU A 183 7.91 6.43 -22.15
N SER A 184 7.60 5.20 -22.57
CA SER A 184 6.34 4.91 -23.28
C SER A 184 5.12 5.21 -22.38
N LEU A 185 5.15 4.73 -21.13
CA LEU A 185 4.09 4.98 -20.14
C LEU A 185 3.88 6.48 -19.89
N ILE A 186 4.96 7.25 -19.74
CA ILE A 186 4.87 8.71 -19.53
C ILE A 186 4.27 9.39 -20.75
N SER A 187 4.72 9.01 -21.97
CA SER A 187 4.20 9.58 -23.21
C SER A 187 2.69 9.36 -23.35
N ASP A 188 2.25 8.12 -23.13
CA ASP A 188 0.84 7.76 -23.29
C ASP A 188 -0.04 8.37 -22.17
N SER A 189 0.49 8.43 -20.95
CA SER A 189 -0.20 9.09 -19.82
C SER A 189 -0.38 10.59 -20.04
N LEU A 190 0.59 11.27 -20.65
CA LEU A 190 0.48 12.69 -20.97
C LEU A 190 -0.54 12.93 -22.09
N GLN A 191 -0.58 12.08 -23.10
CA GLN A 191 -1.59 12.15 -24.17
C GLN A 191 -3.01 11.96 -23.65
N ALA A 192 -3.22 10.97 -22.79
CA ALA A 192 -4.50 10.73 -22.13
C ALA A 192 -4.94 11.92 -21.27
N CYS A 193 -4.02 12.56 -20.54
CA CYS A 193 -4.30 13.76 -19.74
C CYS A 193 -4.70 14.97 -20.60
N GLU A 194 -4.09 15.16 -21.76
CA GLU A 194 -4.45 16.27 -22.66
C GLU A 194 -5.87 16.15 -23.18
N THR A 195 -6.35 14.93 -23.40
CA THR A 195 -7.71 14.66 -23.88
C THR A 195 -8.75 14.79 -22.76
N ILE A 196 -8.46 14.31 -21.56
CA ILE A 196 -9.32 14.43 -20.36
C ILE A 196 -9.37 15.89 -19.85
N GLY A 197 -8.27 16.61 -19.89
CA GLY A 197 -8.19 18.01 -19.43
C GLY A 197 -9.11 18.98 -20.14
N LYS A 198 -9.67 18.61 -21.30
CA LYS A 198 -10.69 19.39 -21.99
C LYS A 198 -12.11 19.25 -21.41
N GLN A 199 -12.36 18.24 -20.58
CA GLN A 199 -13.70 17.98 -20.01
C GLN A 199 -13.82 18.27 -18.51
N ASN A 200 -12.74 18.27 -17.72
CA ASN A 200 -12.80 18.47 -16.27
C ASN A 200 -11.73 19.46 -15.80
N GLN A 201 -12.13 20.68 -15.48
CA GLN A 201 -11.25 21.73 -14.90
C GLN A 201 -10.78 21.43 -13.46
N ASP A 202 -11.19 20.32 -12.86
CA ASP A 202 -10.85 19.95 -11.47
C ASP A 202 -9.73 18.89 -11.32
N SER A 203 -9.05 18.50 -12.40
CA SER A 203 -8.04 17.45 -12.32
C SER A 203 -6.64 17.98 -11.96
N ASN A 204 -6.41 18.27 -10.68
CA ASN A 204 -5.06 18.36 -10.10
C ASN A 204 -4.30 17.02 -10.11
N ASN A 205 -4.86 15.98 -10.73
CA ASN A 205 -4.29 14.62 -10.75
C ASN A 205 -3.42 14.31 -11.98
N ALA A 206 -3.28 15.25 -12.93
CA ALA A 206 -2.46 15.06 -14.13
C ALA A 206 -0.94 14.89 -13.87
N GLU A 207 -0.47 15.13 -12.64
CA GLU A 207 0.94 15.01 -12.29
C GLU A 207 1.37 13.61 -11.81
N TYR A 208 0.44 12.70 -11.50
CA TYR A 208 0.74 11.42 -10.90
C TYR A 208 0.28 10.27 -11.77
N ILE A 209 1.19 9.33 -11.99
CA ILE A 209 0.95 8.06 -12.67
C ILE A 209 0.71 6.99 -11.61
N GLU A 210 -0.40 6.28 -11.73
CA GLU A 210 -0.75 5.17 -10.85
C GLU A 210 0.03 3.92 -11.24
N VAL A 211 0.70 3.31 -10.26
CA VAL A 211 1.52 2.11 -10.43
C VAL A 211 1.08 1.08 -9.39
N TYR A 212 0.85 -0.13 -9.84
CA TYR A 212 0.46 -1.26 -9.02
C TYR A 212 1.68 -2.13 -8.77
N GLU A 213 1.92 -2.42 -7.51
CA GLU A 213 2.98 -3.31 -7.05
C GLU A 213 2.34 -4.57 -6.43
N LEU A 214 2.44 -5.69 -7.14
CA LEU A 214 1.87 -6.97 -6.75
C LEU A 214 2.95 -7.81 -6.09
N HIS A 215 2.70 -8.29 -4.88
CA HIS A 215 3.55 -9.21 -4.16
C HIS A 215 2.78 -10.46 -3.77
N GLY A 216 3.35 -11.62 -3.99
CA GLY A 216 2.76 -12.90 -3.58
C GLY A 216 3.10 -14.02 -4.52
N GLU A 217 2.37 -15.12 -4.36
CA GLU A 217 2.46 -16.29 -5.23
C GLU A 217 1.47 -16.15 -6.38
N PHE A 218 2.00 -16.17 -7.59
CA PHE A 218 1.23 -16.08 -8.82
C PHE A 218 1.53 -17.29 -9.69
N GLU A 219 0.55 -17.72 -10.47
CA GLU A 219 0.77 -18.69 -11.54
C GLU A 219 1.73 -18.07 -12.55
N LYS A 220 2.77 -18.82 -12.89
CA LYS A 220 3.82 -18.36 -13.81
C LYS A 220 3.25 -17.96 -15.17
N GLU A 221 2.21 -18.63 -15.63
CA GLU A 221 1.51 -18.33 -16.87
C GLU A 221 0.88 -16.95 -16.91
N LEU A 222 0.33 -16.50 -15.77
CA LEU A 222 -0.33 -15.21 -15.66
C LEU A 222 0.63 -14.03 -15.90
N LEU A 223 1.92 -14.21 -15.57
CA LEU A 223 2.91 -13.13 -15.66
C LEU A 223 3.76 -13.21 -16.92
N THR A 224 3.98 -14.42 -17.46
CA THR A 224 4.88 -14.60 -18.62
C THR A 224 4.16 -14.91 -19.93
N GLY A 225 2.85 -15.22 -19.86
CA GLY A 225 2.05 -15.62 -21.01
C GLY A 225 2.53 -16.93 -21.69
N LYS A 226 3.39 -17.69 -21.04
CA LYS A 226 3.92 -18.98 -21.56
C LYS A 226 3.36 -20.11 -20.71
N GLU A 227 2.72 -21.08 -21.37
CA GLU A 227 2.34 -22.33 -20.73
C GLU A 227 3.58 -22.94 -20.06
N SER A 228 3.42 -23.32 -18.80
CA SER A 228 4.46 -23.97 -18.02
C SER A 228 3.97 -25.38 -17.69
N ASP A 229 4.77 -26.39 -18.05
CA ASP A 229 4.49 -27.82 -17.73
C ASP A 229 4.50 -28.13 -16.23
N LEU A 230 4.70 -27.14 -15.40
CA LEU A 230 4.70 -27.25 -13.93
C LEU A 230 3.71 -26.26 -13.35
N ASP A 231 2.71 -26.75 -12.64
CA ASP A 231 1.85 -26.01 -11.71
C ASP A 231 2.67 -25.36 -10.60
N THR A 232 3.49 -24.40 -10.93
CA THR A 232 4.35 -23.75 -9.97
C THR A 232 3.89 -22.33 -9.73
N TYR A 233 3.23 -22.15 -8.58
CA TYR A 233 3.14 -20.85 -7.94
C TYR A 233 4.55 -20.40 -7.58
N VAL A 234 4.94 -19.22 -8.02
CA VAL A 234 6.25 -18.67 -7.72
C VAL A 234 6.04 -17.35 -7.01
N GLN A 235 6.69 -17.21 -5.84
CA GLN A 235 6.70 -15.94 -5.15
C GLN A 235 7.43 -14.89 -5.97
N GLN A 236 6.71 -13.85 -6.37
CA GLN A 236 7.17 -12.83 -7.29
C GLN A 236 6.74 -11.44 -6.82
N VAL A 237 7.47 -10.45 -7.31
CA VAL A 237 7.03 -9.07 -7.37
C VAL A 237 6.77 -8.71 -8.83
N HIS A 238 5.65 -8.10 -9.11
CA HIS A 238 5.29 -7.58 -10.42
C HIS A 238 4.82 -6.14 -10.28
N ILE A 239 5.53 -5.22 -10.92
CA ILE A 239 5.24 -3.79 -10.88
C ILE A 239 4.79 -3.36 -12.26
N CYS A 240 3.56 -2.89 -12.35
CA CYS A 240 2.93 -2.53 -13.62
C CYS A 240 2.08 -1.26 -13.50
N SER A 241 1.75 -0.68 -14.65
CA SER A 241 0.83 0.43 -14.79
C SER A 241 -0.04 0.21 -16.02
N PHE A 242 -1.16 0.90 -16.09
CA PHE A 242 -2.13 0.78 -17.19
C PHE A 242 -2.57 2.16 -17.65
N THR A 243 -2.68 2.33 -18.96
CA THR A 243 -3.31 3.50 -19.56
C THR A 243 -4.52 3.05 -20.39
N CYS A 244 -5.61 3.81 -20.34
CA CYS A 244 -6.77 3.55 -21.19
C CYS A 244 -6.60 4.27 -22.53
N ALA A 245 -6.63 3.55 -23.62
CA ALA A 245 -6.71 4.13 -24.95
C ALA A 245 -8.16 4.59 -25.19
N GLU A 246 -8.40 5.90 -25.23
CA GLU A 246 -9.76 6.48 -25.36
C GLU A 246 -10.51 6.05 -26.63
N GLU A 247 -9.79 5.83 -27.73
CA GLU A 247 -10.41 5.48 -29.02
C GLU A 247 -10.98 4.06 -29.04
N THR A 248 -10.37 3.11 -28.34
CA THR A 248 -10.74 1.70 -28.37
C THR A 248 -11.33 1.22 -27.06
N GLY A 249 -11.12 1.94 -25.96
CA GLY A 249 -11.45 1.46 -24.60
C GLY A 249 -10.54 0.31 -24.14
N GLU A 250 -9.50 0.00 -24.90
CA GLU A 250 -8.51 -1.01 -24.54
C GLU A 250 -7.48 -0.43 -23.58
N TYR A 251 -6.96 -1.29 -22.70
CA TYR A 251 -5.91 -0.90 -21.75
C TYR A 251 -4.56 -1.35 -22.27
N ASN A 252 -3.62 -0.43 -22.31
CA ASN A 252 -2.22 -0.74 -22.54
C ASN A 252 -1.58 -1.13 -21.20
N ASP A 253 -0.86 -2.25 -21.18
CA ASP A 253 -0.17 -2.79 -20.01
C ASP A 253 1.32 -2.45 -20.09
N TYR A 254 1.86 -1.88 -19.02
CA TYR A 254 3.25 -1.49 -18.89
C TYR A 254 3.87 -2.21 -17.71
N THR A 255 4.62 -3.27 -17.97
CA THR A 255 5.40 -3.96 -16.96
C THR A 255 6.70 -3.22 -16.70
N LEU A 256 6.78 -2.53 -15.57
CA LEU A 256 7.94 -1.73 -15.17
C LEU A 256 9.04 -2.60 -14.59
N TYR A 257 8.67 -3.62 -13.84
CA TYR A 257 9.59 -4.58 -13.23
C TYR A 257 8.88 -5.90 -12.92
N SER A 258 9.57 -7.00 -13.09
CA SER A 258 9.11 -8.32 -12.66
C SER A 258 10.30 -9.13 -12.19
N GLY A 259 10.20 -9.72 -10.99
CA GLY A 259 11.31 -10.46 -10.39
C GLY A 259 10.85 -11.45 -9.32
N ARG A 260 11.77 -12.34 -8.94
CA ARG A 260 11.58 -13.26 -7.83
C ARG A 260 12.12 -12.61 -6.57
N GLU A 261 11.24 -12.07 -5.77
CA GLU A 261 11.60 -11.45 -4.51
C GLU A 261 10.74 -12.01 -3.39
N LYS A 262 11.26 -11.98 -2.18
CA LYS A 262 10.48 -12.33 -1.00
C LYS A 262 9.45 -11.26 -0.74
N ASN A 263 8.28 -11.67 -0.25
CA ASN A 263 7.26 -10.75 0.20
C ASN A 263 7.84 -9.81 1.28
N PRO A 264 7.81 -8.48 1.08
CA PRO A 264 8.39 -7.49 1.99
C PRO A 264 7.46 -7.09 3.14
N TYR A 265 6.20 -7.56 3.16
CA TYR A 265 5.18 -7.23 4.15
C TYR A 265 5.20 -8.13 5.36
#